data_6841a9cba76d1871a4c9f7468807e18e
#
_entry.id   6841a9cba76d1871a4c9f7468807e18e
#
_cell.length_a   1.000
_cell.length_b   1.000
_cell.length_c   1.000
_cell.angle_alpha   90.00
_cell.angle_beta   90.00
_cell.angle_gamma   90.00
#
_symmetry.space_group_name_H-M   'P 1'
#
loop_
_entity.id
_entity.type
_entity.pdbx_description
1 polymer ?
#
loop_
_entity_poly.entity_id
_entity_poly.type
_entity_poly.pdbx_seq_one_letter_code
_entity_poly.pdbx_strand_id
1 'polypeptide(L)'
;EETIDRIARAAKELELVEYLNRSIFALSSGEKQQIAIGSVYALAPKVYIFDEPSANLDYAATKRLAEIMEKLKSAGYTIFVVEHRFYYLRDLIDRAFLIQNGKIEHEFTREQFCSLPEETRISYGLRTAYPERDAEHYQEKSHSQNTTHLLEVHDLGFAYKKGPDVFRNVSFEAHSGDVIGILGHNGAGKTTFLSIL
;
A
#
# COMPACT_ATOMS: atom_id res chain seq x y z
N GLU A 1 14.90 -20.88 -24.77
CA GLU A 1 14.10 -20.07 -25.72
C GLU A 1 12.69 -19.85 -25.17
N GLU A 2 11.92 -20.90 -24.88
CA GLU A 2 10.55 -20.80 -24.34
C GLU A 2 10.44 -20.01 -23.02
N THR A 3 11.40 -20.11 -22.12
CA THR A 3 11.40 -19.38 -20.84
C THR A 3 11.62 -17.88 -21.04
N ILE A 4 12.48 -17.51 -21.97
CA ILE A 4 12.75 -16.09 -22.30
C ILE A 4 11.50 -15.46 -22.90
N ASP A 5 10.80 -16.17 -23.78
CA ASP A 5 9.57 -15.69 -24.40
C ASP A 5 8.44 -15.49 -23.36
N ARG A 6 8.33 -16.41 -22.40
CA ARG A 6 7.38 -16.27 -21.29
C ARG A 6 7.67 -15.06 -20.39
N ILE A 7 8.95 -14.84 -20.06
CA ILE A 7 9.38 -13.66 -19.29
C ILE A 7 9.08 -12.37 -20.07
N ALA A 8 9.43 -12.32 -21.35
CA ALA A 8 9.17 -11.15 -22.19
C ALA A 8 7.68 -10.84 -22.31
N ARG A 9 6.83 -11.87 -22.46
CA ARG A 9 5.38 -11.74 -22.47
C ARG A 9 4.87 -11.20 -21.14
N ALA A 10 5.27 -11.82 -20.02
CA ALA A 10 4.88 -11.38 -18.67
C ALA A 10 5.26 -9.92 -18.42
N ALA A 11 6.49 -9.55 -18.77
CA ALA A 11 6.97 -8.18 -18.62
C ALA A 11 6.15 -7.17 -19.43
N LYS A 12 5.73 -7.54 -20.64
CA LYS A 12 4.91 -6.68 -21.50
C LYS A 12 3.48 -6.55 -20.96
N GLU A 13 2.84 -7.66 -20.61
CA GLU A 13 1.44 -7.69 -20.13
C GLU A 13 1.25 -6.99 -18.79
N LEU A 14 2.25 -7.08 -17.91
CA LEU A 14 2.25 -6.45 -16.58
C LEU A 14 2.98 -5.10 -16.54
N GLU A 15 3.41 -4.57 -17.70
CA GLU A 15 4.09 -3.26 -17.79
C GLU A 15 5.41 -3.19 -17.00
N LEU A 16 6.19 -4.29 -16.98
CA LEU A 16 7.42 -4.42 -16.21
C LEU A 16 8.71 -4.28 -17.05
N VAL A 17 8.57 -3.99 -18.35
CA VAL A 17 9.71 -3.96 -19.29
C VAL A 17 10.83 -3.02 -18.82
N GLU A 18 10.46 -1.87 -18.25
CA GLU A 18 11.43 -0.88 -17.77
C GLU A 18 12.29 -1.37 -16.58
N TYR A 19 11.85 -2.40 -15.88
CA TYR A 19 12.57 -2.95 -14.71
C TYR A 19 13.52 -4.08 -15.04
N LEU A 20 13.40 -4.71 -16.23
CA LEU A 20 14.17 -5.91 -16.58
C LEU A 20 15.71 -5.70 -16.56
N ASN A 21 16.16 -4.49 -16.85
CA ASN A 21 17.58 -4.15 -16.89
C ASN A 21 18.05 -3.34 -15.67
N ARG A 22 17.19 -3.17 -14.65
CA ARG A 22 17.54 -2.44 -13.43
C ARG A 22 18.04 -3.39 -12.35
N SER A 23 19.02 -2.94 -11.58
CA SER A 23 19.45 -3.67 -10.40
C SER A 23 18.30 -3.79 -9.39
N ILE A 24 18.07 -4.98 -8.85
CA ILE A 24 17.05 -5.21 -7.83
C ILE A 24 17.25 -4.33 -6.57
N PHE A 25 18.49 -3.94 -6.28
CA PHE A 25 18.82 -3.06 -5.17
C PHE A 25 18.39 -1.60 -5.40
N ALA A 26 18.21 -1.21 -6.66
CA ALA A 26 17.77 0.13 -7.06
C ALA A 26 16.23 0.25 -7.16
N LEU A 27 15.52 -0.86 -6.98
CA LEU A 27 14.05 -0.90 -7.05
C LEU A 27 13.42 -0.58 -5.70
N SER A 28 12.33 0.18 -5.75
CA SER A 28 11.44 0.40 -4.60
C SER A 28 10.74 -0.90 -4.16
N SER A 29 10.16 -0.92 -2.96
CA SER A 29 9.40 -2.07 -2.47
C SER A 29 8.25 -2.47 -3.40
N GLY A 30 7.53 -1.48 -3.96
CA GLY A 30 6.43 -1.72 -4.90
C GLY A 30 6.92 -2.31 -6.22
N GLU A 31 8.02 -1.79 -6.79
CA GLU A 31 8.61 -2.31 -8.03
C GLU A 31 9.14 -3.75 -7.85
N LYS A 32 9.79 -4.04 -6.71
CA LYS A 32 10.21 -5.41 -6.36
C LYS A 32 9.03 -6.37 -6.30
N GLN A 33 7.94 -5.96 -5.72
CA GLN A 33 6.74 -6.78 -5.62
C GLN A 33 6.11 -7.03 -6.99
N GLN A 34 6.03 -6.02 -7.85
CA GLN A 34 5.55 -6.19 -9.22
C GLN A 34 6.42 -7.19 -10.00
N ILE A 35 7.74 -7.13 -9.87
CA ILE A 35 8.65 -8.11 -10.48
C ILE A 35 8.43 -9.51 -9.90
N ALA A 36 8.23 -9.65 -8.59
CA ALA A 36 7.92 -10.94 -7.98
C ALA A 36 6.63 -11.54 -8.54
N ILE A 37 5.56 -10.72 -8.69
CA ILE A 37 4.32 -11.15 -9.33
C ILE A 37 4.56 -11.54 -10.79
N GLY A 38 5.32 -10.74 -11.55
CA GLY A 38 5.68 -11.02 -12.94
C GLY A 38 6.45 -12.34 -13.10
N SER A 39 7.33 -12.64 -12.15
CA SER A 39 8.08 -13.91 -12.14
C SER A 39 7.13 -15.12 -11.95
N VAL A 40 6.16 -15.02 -11.06
CA VAL A 40 5.13 -16.05 -10.88
C VAL A 40 4.21 -16.12 -12.10
N TYR A 41 3.85 -14.97 -12.67
CA TYR A 41 3.00 -14.90 -13.88
C TYR A 41 3.64 -15.62 -15.06
N ALA A 42 4.95 -15.50 -15.25
CA ALA A 42 5.67 -16.19 -16.32
C ALA A 42 5.61 -17.73 -16.21
N LEU A 43 5.33 -18.26 -15.02
CA LEU A 43 5.10 -19.70 -14.80
C LEU A 43 3.69 -20.14 -15.22
N ALA A 44 2.78 -19.20 -15.47
CA ALA A 44 1.39 -19.41 -15.86
C ALA A 44 0.62 -20.38 -14.92
N PRO A 45 0.63 -20.20 -13.59
CA PRO A 45 -0.13 -21.03 -12.68
C PRO A 45 -1.62 -20.78 -12.88
N LYS A 46 -2.46 -21.76 -12.56
CA LYS A 46 -3.92 -21.59 -12.59
C LYS A 46 -4.47 -20.86 -11.38
N VAL A 47 -3.72 -20.86 -10.27
CA VAL A 47 -4.10 -20.28 -8.98
C VAL A 47 -2.95 -19.43 -8.46
N TYR A 48 -3.27 -18.21 -8.08
CA TYR A 48 -2.36 -17.28 -7.42
C TYR A 48 -2.72 -17.16 -5.94
N ILE A 49 -1.72 -17.15 -5.08
CA ILE A 49 -1.89 -16.94 -3.65
C ILE A 49 -1.03 -15.74 -3.25
N PHE A 50 -1.65 -14.73 -2.65
CA PHE A 50 -1.02 -13.55 -2.12
C PHE A 50 -1.21 -13.49 -0.60
N ASP A 51 -0.12 -13.36 0.13
CA ASP A 51 -0.12 -13.21 1.57
C ASP A 51 0.36 -11.79 1.92
N GLU A 52 -0.55 -10.97 2.47
CA GLU A 52 -0.37 -9.56 2.81
C GLU A 52 0.36 -8.72 1.72
N PRO A 53 -0.07 -8.79 0.46
CA PRO A 53 0.68 -8.20 -0.64
C PRO A 53 0.73 -6.67 -0.60
N SER A 54 -0.12 -5.99 0.17
CA SER A 54 -0.08 -4.54 0.33
C SER A 54 0.85 -4.07 1.45
N ALA A 55 1.49 -4.99 2.19
CA ALA A 55 2.41 -4.64 3.25
C ALA A 55 3.57 -3.78 2.73
N ASN A 56 3.82 -2.66 3.41
CA ASN A 56 4.88 -1.69 3.05
C ASN A 56 4.72 -0.99 1.68
N LEU A 57 3.56 -1.12 1.03
CA LEU A 57 3.24 -0.36 -0.18
C LEU A 57 2.62 1.00 0.18
N ASP A 58 2.97 2.01 -0.59
CA ASP A 58 2.24 3.27 -0.61
C ASP A 58 0.95 3.14 -1.43
N TYR A 59 0.14 4.20 -1.44
CA TYR A 59 -1.13 4.21 -2.15
C TYR A 59 -0.99 3.92 -3.65
N ALA A 60 0.01 4.52 -4.31
CA ALA A 60 0.22 4.35 -5.74
C ALA A 60 0.64 2.91 -6.10
N ALA A 61 1.52 2.30 -5.28
CA ALA A 61 1.93 0.91 -5.46
C ALA A 61 0.78 -0.07 -5.17
N THR A 62 -0.05 0.22 -4.15
CA THR A 62 -1.24 -0.59 -3.84
C THR A 62 -2.28 -0.53 -4.96
N LYS A 63 -2.47 0.65 -5.58
CA LYS A 63 -3.35 0.78 -6.75
C LYS A 63 -2.85 -0.06 -7.93
N ARG A 64 -1.56 0.00 -8.24
CA ARG A 64 -0.96 -0.85 -9.30
C ARG A 64 -1.10 -2.34 -9.00
N LEU A 65 -0.97 -2.76 -7.73
CA LEU A 65 -1.21 -4.14 -7.31
C LEU A 65 -2.65 -4.57 -7.63
N ALA A 66 -3.64 -3.73 -7.33
CA ALA A 66 -5.05 -3.99 -7.66
C ALA A 66 -5.25 -4.14 -9.19
N GLU A 67 -4.66 -3.26 -9.98
CA GLU A 67 -4.71 -3.32 -11.45
C GLU A 67 -4.12 -4.63 -12.02
N ILE A 68 -3.02 -5.11 -11.43
CA ILE A 68 -2.43 -6.42 -11.79
C ILE A 68 -3.39 -7.55 -11.43
N MET A 69 -3.98 -7.55 -10.23
CA MET A 69 -4.94 -8.56 -9.81
C MET A 69 -6.19 -8.56 -10.69
N GLU A 70 -6.67 -7.39 -11.12
CA GLU A 70 -7.77 -7.27 -12.05
C GLU A 70 -7.44 -7.88 -13.43
N LYS A 71 -6.25 -7.62 -13.96
CA LYS A 71 -5.75 -8.26 -15.20
C LYS A 71 -5.72 -9.79 -15.06
N LEU A 72 -5.21 -10.30 -13.93
CA LEU A 72 -5.19 -11.75 -13.65
C LEU A 72 -6.60 -12.34 -13.58
N LYS A 73 -7.51 -11.69 -12.86
CA LYS A 73 -8.92 -12.11 -12.73
C LYS A 73 -9.61 -12.12 -14.11
N SER A 74 -9.44 -11.06 -14.90
CA SER A 74 -10.01 -10.94 -16.24
C SER A 74 -9.45 -11.98 -17.22
N ALA A 75 -8.21 -12.43 -17.01
CA ALA A 75 -7.60 -13.53 -17.75
C ALA A 75 -8.08 -14.94 -17.29
N GLY A 76 -8.98 -15.02 -16.32
CA GLY A 76 -9.59 -16.26 -15.84
C GLY A 76 -8.77 -17.01 -14.78
N TYR A 77 -7.78 -16.37 -14.17
CA TYR A 77 -7.03 -16.98 -13.08
C TYR A 77 -7.79 -16.90 -11.74
N THR A 78 -7.62 -17.93 -10.92
CA THR A 78 -8.15 -17.92 -9.54
C THR A 78 -7.14 -17.25 -8.62
N ILE A 79 -7.61 -16.35 -7.76
CA ILE A 79 -6.77 -15.58 -6.86
C ILE A 79 -7.26 -15.76 -5.42
N PHE A 80 -6.35 -16.14 -4.52
CA PHE A 80 -6.54 -16.07 -3.07
C PHE A 80 -5.68 -14.95 -2.51
N VAL A 81 -6.28 -14.10 -1.68
CA VAL A 81 -5.57 -13.00 -1.02
C VAL A 81 -5.84 -13.05 0.47
N VAL A 82 -4.79 -13.16 1.28
CA VAL A 82 -4.83 -12.91 2.72
C VAL A 82 -4.46 -11.45 2.94
N GLU A 83 -5.32 -10.67 3.59
CA GLU A 83 -5.15 -9.23 3.68
C GLU A 83 -5.86 -8.61 4.88
N HIS A 84 -5.28 -7.53 5.41
CA HIS A 84 -5.89 -6.69 6.44
C HIS A 84 -6.44 -5.37 5.88
N ARG A 85 -6.03 -4.97 4.68
CA ARG A 85 -6.40 -3.72 4.01
C ARG A 85 -7.28 -4.01 2.81
N PHE A 86 -8.59 -4.10 3.00
CA PHE A 86 -9.51 -4.54 1.95
C PHE A 86 -9.95 -3.45 0.98
N TYR A 87 -9.68 -2.18 1.24
CA TYR A 87 -10.19 -1.06 0.45
C TYR A 87 -9.84 -1.14 -1.04
N TYR A 88 -8.66 -1.64 -1.40
CA TYR A 88 -8.23 -1.79 -2.78
C TYR A 88 -8.74 -3.07 -3.46
N LEU A 89 -9.25 -4.01 -2.68
CA LEU A 89 -9.81 -5.29 -3.16
C LEU A 89 -11.34 -5.27 -3.27
N ARG A 90 -12.00 -4.26 -2.73
CA ARG A 90 -13.48 -4.21 -2.59
C ARG A 90 -14.23 -4.49 -3.89
N ASP A 91 -13.68 -4.02 -5.03
CA ASP A 91 -14.27 -4.20 -6.34
C ASP A 91 -13.79 -5.47 -7.06
N LEU A 92 -12.77 -6.13 -6.53
CA LEU A 92 -12.14 -7.34 -7.09
C LEU A 92 -12.64 -8.62 -6.45
N ILE A 93 -12.94 -8.63 -5.16
CA ILE A 93 -13.34 -9.84 -4.44
C ILE A 93 -14.71 -10.34 -4.89
N ASP A 94 -14.84 -11.65 -5.03
CA ASP A 94 -16.13 -12.33 -5.25
C ASP A 94 -16.67 -12.91 -3.94
N ARG A 95 -15.76 -13.46 -3.11
CA ARG A 95 -16.08 -14.09 -1.81
C ARG A 95 -15.02 -13.70 -0.79
N ALA A 96 -15.42 -13.55 0.46
CA ALA A 96 -14.52 -13.33 1.60
C ALA A 96 -14.75 -14.40 2.67
N PHE A 97 -13.67 -14.87 3.30
CA PHE A 97 -13.72 -15.82 4.41
C PHE A 97 -13.13 -15.16 5.67
N LEU A 98 -13.90 -15.17 6.74
CA LEU A 98 -13.41 -14.80 8.07
C LEU A 98 -12.88 -16.05 8.76
N ILE A 99 -11.59 -16.05 9.07
CA ILE A 99 -10.92 -17.13 9.78
C ILE A 99 -10.68 -16.69 11.23
N GLN A 100 -11.25 -17.43 12.18
CA GLN A 100 -11.03 -17.25 13.60
C GLN A 100 -10.80 -18.60 14.28
N ASN A 101 -9.89 -18.66 15.24
CA ASN A 101 -9.58 -19.88 16.00
C ASN A 101 -9.27 -21.11 15.10
N GLY A 102 -8.65 -20.91 13.94
CA GLY A 102 -8.28 -21.96 13.00
C GLY A 102 -9.47 -22.54 12.19
N LYS A 103 -10.60 -21.85 12.16
CA LYS A 103 -11.81 -22.24 11.41
C LYS A 103 -12.31 -21.10 10.55
N ILE A 104 -13.02 -21.45 9.46
CA ILE A 104 -13.83 -20.51 8.71
C ILE A 104 -15.10 -20.26 9.53
N GLU A 105 -15.17 -19.07 10.15
CA GLU A 105 -16.32 -18.67 10.97
C GLU A 105 -17.47 -18.14 10.11
N HIS A 106 -17.13 -17.35 9.10
CA HIS A 106 -18.09 -16.79 8.16
C HIS A 106 -17.57 -16.81 6.73
N GLU A 107 -18.50 -16.96 5.81
CA GLU A 107 -18.31 -16.76 4.39
C GLU A 107 -19.26 -15.65 3.91
N PHE A 108 -18.74 -14.69 3.14
CA PHE A 108 -19.49 -13.56 2.64
C PHE A 108 -19.38 -13.47 1.11
N THR A 109 -20.47 -13.08 0.45
CA THR A 109 -20.36 -12.51 -0.89
C THR A 109 -19.71 -11.11 -0.81
N ARG A 110 -19.30 -10.56 -1.94
CA ARG A 110 -18.79 -9.19 -2.01
C ARG A 110 -19.75 -8.18 -1.38
N GLU A 111 -21.03 -8.26 -1.75
CA GLU A 111 -22.08 -7.34 -1.27
C GLU A 111 -22.23 -7.43 0.25
N GLN A 112 -22.29 -8.64 0.78
CA GLN A 112 -22.39 -8.87 2.23
C GLN A 112 -21.18 -8.30 2.96
N PHE A 113 -19.97 -8.59 2.46
CA PHE A 113 -18.73 -8.11 3.08
C PHE A 113 -18.61 -6.59 3.07
N CYS A 114 -18.90 -5.95 1.92
CA CYS A 114 -18.82 -4.50 1.78
C CYS A 114 -19.92 -3.74 2.53
N SER A 115 -21.04 -4.41 2.87
CA SER A 115 -22.16 -3.83 3.61
C SER A 115 -22.17 -4.19 5.09
N LEU A 116 -21.13 -4.83 5.62
CA LEU A 116 -21.05 -5.18 7.04
C LEU A 116 -21.23 -3.93 7.92
N PRO A 117 -22.14 -3.96 8.92
CA PRO A 117 -22.28 -2.90 9.90
C PRO A 117 -20.95 -2.65 10.63
N GLU A 118 -20.71 -1.39 11.00
CA GLU A 118 -19.46 -1.01 11.67
C GLU A 118 -19.21 -1.80 12.96
N GLU A 119 -20.23 -1.95 13.79
CA GLU A 119 -20.14 -2.74 15.04
C GLU A 119 -19.72 -4.19 14.78
N THR A 120 -20.31 -4.82 13.75
CA THR A 120 -19.97 -6.19 13.35
C THR A 120 -18.54 -6.26 12.82
N ARG A 121 -18.13 -5.30 11.99
CA ARG A 121 -16.78 -5.20 11.44
C ARG A 121 -15.73 -5.06 12.54
N ILE A 122 -15.99 -4.19 13.52
CA ILE A 122 -15.13 -3.99 14.69
C ILE A 122 -15.05 -5.28 15.54
N SER A 123 -16.18 -5.95 15.79
CA SER A 123 -16.18 -7.20 16.56
C SER A 123 -15.36 -8.32 15.89
N TYR A 124 -15.28 -8.32 14.58
CA TYR A 124 -14.46 -9.24 13.81
C TYR A 124 -12.99 -8.80 13.65
N GLY A 125 -12.63 -7.62 14.14
CA GLY A 125 -11.28 -7.04 13.98
C GLY A 125 -10.97 -6.62 12.55
N LEU A 126 -11.98 -6.41 11.71
CA LEU A 126 -11.82 -6.05 10.30
C LEU A 126 -11.70 -4.53 10.11
N ARG A 127 -10.82 -4.13 9.20
CA ARG A 127 -10.74 -2.74 8.74
C ARG A 127 -11.86 -2.44 7.74
N THR A 128 -12.16 -1.15 7.59
CA THR A 128 -13.19 -0.71 6.62
C THR A 128 -12.77 -0.98 5.18
N ALA A 129 -13.75 -1.30 4.33
CA ALA A 129 -13.59 -1.31 2.88
C ALA A 129 -13.70 0.10 2.26
N TYR A 130 -14.17 1.09 3.03
CA TYR A 130 -14.44 2.46 2.60
C TYR A 130 -13.80 3.48 3.56
N PRO A 131 -12.46 3.56 3.65
CA PRO A 131 -11.78 4.48 4.58
C PRO A 131 -12.15 5.96 4.33
N GLU A 132 -12.52 6.30 3.11
CA GLU A 132 -12.98 7.64 2.74
C GLU A 132 -14.28 8.07 3.49
N ARG A 133 -15.17 7.12 3.82
CA ARG A 133 -16.43 7.40 4.55
C ARG A 133 -16.20 7.59 6.05
N ASP A 134 -15.22 6.88 6.59
CA ASP A 134 -14.88 6.99 8.02
C ASP A 134 -14.22 8.35 8.33
N ALA A 135 -13.59 9.00 7.33
CA ALA A 135 -12.94 10.31 7.48
C ALA A 135 -13.93 11.47 7.66
N GLU A 136 -15.16 11.35 7.17
CA GLU A 136 -16.19 12.40 7.26
C GLU A 136 -16.68 12.67 8.70
N HIS A 137 -16.37 11.80 9.65
CA HIS A 137 -16.81 11.89 11.05
C HIS A 137 -15.74 12.48 11.99
N TYR A 138 -14.60 12.93 11.46
CA TYR A 138 -13.55 13.56 12.27
C TYR A 138 -13.90 15.00 12.59
N GLN A 139 -14.26 15.28 13.84
CA GLN A 139 -14.39 16.65 14.34
C GLN A 139 -13.00 17.19 14.69
N GLU A 140 -12.64 18.34 14.13
CA GLU A 140 -11.45 19.09 14.55
C GLU A 140 -11.55 19.41 16.04
N LYS A 141 -10.67 18.84 16.84
CA LYS A 141 -10.48 19.29 18.22
C LYS A 141 -9.69 20.61 18.16
N SER A 142 -10.32 21.70 18.58
CA SER A 142 -9.64 22.99 18.71
C SER A 142 -8.45 22.85 19.67
N HIS A 143 -7.27 23.18 19.21
CA HIS A 143 -6.07 23.24 20.06
C HIS A 143 -6.21 24.39 21.07
N SER A 144 -5.81 24.13 22.30
CA SER A 144 -5.72 25.13 23.38
C SER A 144 -4.67 26.19 22.98
N GLN A 145 -5.01 27.48 23.11
CA GLN A 145 -4.20 28.62 22.65
C GLN A 145 -2.92 28.89 23.48
N ASN A 146 -2.56 28.04 24.44
CA ASN A 146 -1.39 28.23 25.30
C ASN A 146 -0.42 27.06 25.18
N THR A 147 0.24 26.94 24.03
CA THR A 147 1.24 25.90 23.79
C THR A 147 2.64 26.52 23.75
N THR A 148 3.58 25.90 24.46
CA THR A 148 4.99 26.29 24.45
C THR A 148 5.63 25.81 23.15
N HIS A 149 6.37 26.69 22.45
CA HIS A 149 7.20 26.30 21.32
C HIS A 149 8.25 25.29 21.77
N LEU A 150 8.33 24.16 21.07
CA LEU A 150 9.32 23.12 21.34
C LEU A 150 10.39 23.02 20.26
N LEU A 151 10.00 23.22 19.01
CA LEU A 151 10.89 23.07 17.87
C LEU A 151 10.50 24.10 16.81
N GLU A 152 11.49 24.80 16.32
CA GLU A 152 11.38 25.72 15.20
C GLU A 152 12.43 25.37 14.16
N VAL A 153 12.01 25.12 12.94
CA VAL A 153 12.88 24.72 11.84
C VAL A 153 12.78 25.76 10.74
N HIS A 154 13.92 26.29 10.32
CA HIS A 154 14.03 27.30 9.26
C HIS A 154 14.90 26.79 8.12
N ASP A 155 14.39 26.89 6.90
CA ASP A 155 15.11 26.62 5.64
C ASP A 155 15.93 25.32 5.64
N LEU A 156 15.42 24.30 6.33
CA LEU A 156 16.08 22.99 6.39
C LEU A 156 16.19 22.39 5.00
N GLY A 157 17.40 22.05 4.58
CA GLY A 157 17.67 21.34 3.34
C GLY A 157 18.64 20.20 3.56
N PHE A 158 18.53 19.15 2.78
CA PHE A 158 19.45 18.02 2.86
C PHE A 158 19.66 17.33 1.52
N ALA A 159 20.92 16.98 1.26
CA ALA A 159 21.34 16.11 0.15
C ALA A 159 22.38 15.10 0.64
N TYR A 160 22.33 13.86 0.15
CA TYR A 160 23.40 12.91 0.33
C TYR A 160 24.62 13.30 -0.52
N LYS A 161 25.83 12.92 -0.08
CA LYS A 161 27.08 13.18 -0.84
C LYS A 161 26.90 12.68 -2.28
N LYS A 162 27.05 13.58 -3.27
CA LYS A 162 26.95 13.33 -4.72
C LYS A 162 25.53 12.97 -5.21
N GLY A 163 24.46 13.21 -4.43
CA GLY A 163 23.08 13.01 -4.84
C GLY A 163 22.31 14.31 -5.05
N PRO A 164 21.12 14.23 -5.66
CA PRO A 164 20.18 15.37 -5.67
C PRO A 164 19.70 15.67 -4.26
N ASP A 165 19.16 16.88 -4.08
CA ASP A 165 18.55 17.22 -2.81
C ASP A 165 17.37 16.32 -2.51
N VAL A 166 17.32 15.83 -1.27
CA VAL A 166 16.21 15.03 -0.76
C VAL A 166 15.03 15.96 -0.44
N PHE A 167 15.33 17.13 0.16
CA PHE A 167 14.36 18.21 0.39
C PHE A 167 15.10 19.54 0.54
N ARG A 168 14.37 20.65 0.34
CA ARG A 168 14.87 22.02 0.41
C ARG A 168 13.83 22.93 1.07
N ASN A 169 14.31 23.98 1.74
CA ASN A 169 13.50 25.08 2.25
C ASN A 169 12.31 24.61 3.10
N VAL A 170 12.53 23.60 3.95
CA VAL A 170 11.50 23.10 4.86
C VAL A 170 11.53 23.96 6.12
N SER A 171 10.42 24.65 6.39
CA SER A 171 10.23 25.45 7.60
C SER A 171 8.92 25.07 8.26
N PHE A 172 8.94 24.87 9.56
CA PHE A 172 7.75 24.59 10.37
C PHE A 172 8.03 24.81 11.85
N GLU A 173 6.97 24.89 12.63
CA GLU A 173 6.99 24.98 14.08
C GLU A 173 6.25 23.79 14.70
N ALA A 174 6.69 23.37 15.89
CA ALA A 174 6.04 22.36 16.68
C ALA A 174 5.87 22.85 18.12
N HIS A 175 4.70 22.60 18.68
CA HIS A 175 4.32 23.02 20.02
C HIS A 175 4.10 21.85 20.95
N SER A 176 4.10 22.12 22.25
CA SER A 176 3.81 21.10 23.25
C SER A 176 2.42 20.50 23.05
N GLY A 177 2.36 19.18 22.91
CA GLY A 177 1.11 18.43 22.69
C GLY A 177 0.75 18.21 21.22
N ASP A 178 1.54 18.72 20.26
CA ASP A 178 1.31 18.47 18.85
C ASP A 178 1.62 17.01 18.47
N VAL A 179 0.81 16.50 17.55
CA VAL A 179 1.08 15.25 16.83
C VAL A 179 1.23 15.58 15.36
N ILE A 180 2.47 15.54 14.86
CA ILE A 180 2.80 15.95 13.50
C ILE A 180 2.92 14.71 12.61
N GLY A 181 2.04 14.58 11.62
CA GLY A 181 2.08 13.53 10.61
C GLY A 181 2.98 13.91 9.43
N ILE A 182 4.03 13.13 9.15
CA ILE A 182 4.89 13.30 7.98
C ILE A 182 4.41 12.34 6.88
N LEU A 183 3.79 12.88 5.84
CA LEU A 183 3.14 12.14 4.77
C LEU A 183 3.92 12.23 3.45
N GLY A 184 3.79 11.24 2.60
CA GLY A 184 4.43 11.20 1.28
C GLY A 184 4.63 9.76 0.79
N HIS A 185 4.89 9.62 -0.51
CA HIS A 185 5.17 8.31 -1.14
C HIS A 185 6.48 7.68 -0.62
N ASN A 186 6.69 6.40 -0.93
CA ASN A 186 7.95 5.72 -0.62
C ASN A 186 9.11 6.39 -1.40
N GLY A 187 10.23 6.62 -0.71
CA GLY A 187 11.36 7.35 -1.29
C GLY A 187 11.27 8.88 -1.21
N ALA A 188 10.19 9.47 -0.69
CA ALA A 188 10.04 10.93 -0.55
C ALA A 188 10.95 11.58 0.50
N GLY A 189 11.82 10.82 1.19
CA GLY A 189 12.75 11.39 2.18
C GLY A 189 12.21 11.48 3.60
N LYS A 190 11.04 10.90 3.92
CA LYS A 190 10.43 10.97 5.27
C LYS A 190 11.35 10.51 6.40
N THR A 191 11.98 9.34 6.22
CA THR A 191 12.92 8.78 7.21
C THR A 191 14.18 9.62 7.32
N THR A 192 14.68 10.14 6.19
CA THR A 192 15.81 11.07 6.18
C THR A 192 15.49 12.34 6.95
N PHE A 193 14.30 12.90 6.74
CA PHE A 193 13.82 14.08 7.45
C PHE A 193 13.78 13.84 8.96
N LEU A 194 13.15 12.74 9.42
CA LEU A 194 13.12 12.38 10.85
C LEU A 194 14.50 12.13 11.46
N SER A 195 15.48 11.69 10.66
CA SER A 195 16.83 11.42 11.17
C SER A 195 17.67 12.69 11.36
N ILE A 196 17.19 13.83 10.85
CA ILE A 196 17.88 15.12 10.92
C ILE A 196 17.28 16.02 12.02
N LEU A 197 15.99 15.84 12.31
CA LEU A 197 15.31 16.46 13.44
C LEU A 197 15.79 15.91 14.77
#